data_e3a35ffcbfa80ee2b8905396e0bf039b
#
_entry.id   e3a35ffcbfa80ee2b8905396e0bf039b
#
_cell.length_a   1.000
_cell.length_b   1.000
_cell.length_c   1.000
_cell.angle_alpha   90.00
_cell.angle_beta   90.00
_cell.angle_gamma   90.00
#
_symmetry.space_group_name_H-M   'P 1'
#
loop_
_entity.id
_entity.type
_entity.pdbx_description
1 polymer ?
#
loop_
_entity_poly.entity_id
_entity_poly.type
_entity_poly.pdbx_seq_one_letter_code
_entity_poly.pdbx_strand_id
1 'polypeptide(L)'
;FYHGHSYTGNPLACAAGLAGLEIFAKDKVIAGLPPKMAVIEKYMEKFGKMQYVGNARQCGMLAGIELMRDKENKIPFDPALLIAGGICQNARKYGLIVRNIGDVIIFMPPLASTAEQIEEMLSMLEKSMAEVFEKIADGSKVDFSDPCAF
;
A
#
# COMPACT_ATOMS: atom_id res chain seq x y z
N PHE A 1 -6.18 -3.13 34.50
CA PHE A 1 -6.16 -2.60 33.14
C PHE A 1 -6.83 -1.24 33.10
N TYR A 2 -6.02 -0.18 32.96
CA TYR A 2 -6.53 1.19 32.90
C TYR A 2 -6.80 1.56 31.44
N HIS A 3 -8.07 1.61 31.06
CA HIS A 3 -8.50 1.95 29.70
C HIS A 3 -9.81 2.74 29.76
N GLY A 4 -9.83 3.92 29.16
CA GLY A 4 -11.01 4.76 29.09
C GLY A 4 -10.82 5.91 28.11
N HIS A 5 -11.88 6.25 27.40
CA HIS A 5 -11.96 7.37 26.50
C HIS A 5 -13.27 8.11 26.72
N SER A 6 -13.32 9.41 26.41
CA SER A 6 -14.51 10.25 26.63
C SER A 6 -15.79 9.70 25.98
N TYR A 7 -15.65 8.98 24.86
CA TYR A 7 -16.79 8.39 24.13
C TYR A 7 -16.96 6.88 24.37
N THR A 8 -16.28 6.29 25.36
CA THR A 8 -16.42 4.87 25.70
C THR A 8 -17.88 4.59 26.07
N GLY A 9 -18.44 3.52 25.49
CA GLY A 9 -19.82 3.10 25.73
C GLY A 9 -20.88 3.97 25.04
N ASN A 10 -20.49 4.85 24.11
CA ASN A 10 -21.45 5.60 23.31
C ASN A 10 -22.41 4.66 22.57
N PRO A 11 -23.75 4.76 22.78
CA PRO A 11 -24.72 3.81 22.22
C PRO A 11 -24.70 3.75 20.69
N LEU A 12 -24.50 4.88 20.00
CA LEU A 12 -24.45 4.91 18.54
C LEU A 12 -23.21 4.19 18.02
N ALA A 13 -22.07 4.41 18.65
CA ALA A 13 -20.82 3.72 18.28
C ALA A 13 -20.90 2.20 18.56
N CYS A 14 -21.52 1.81 19.68
CA CYS A 14 -21.76 0.40 20.00
C CYS A 14 -22.70 -0.26 18.98
N ALA A 15 -23.79 0.40 18.60
CA ALA A 15 -24.73 -0.08 17.60
C ALA A 15 -24.06 -0.23 16.21
N ALA A 16 -23.25 0.74 15.81
CA ALA A 16 -22.47 0.67 14.57
C ALA A 16 -21.44 -0.48 14.59
N GLY A 17 -20.78 -0.68 15.75
CA GLY A 17 -19.84 -1.80 15.92
C GLY A 17 -20.53 -3.17 15.80
N LEU A 18 -21.70 -3.33 16.44
CA LEU A 18 -22.50 -4.57 16.34
C LEU A 18 -22.95 -4.81 14.90
N ALA A 19 -23.49 -3.81 14.22
CA ALA A 19 -23.88 -3.91 12.81
C ALA A 19 -22.69 -4.30 11.92
N GLY A 20 -21.49 -3.76 12.18
CA GLY A 20 -20.27 -4.18 11.50
C GLY A 20 -19.95 -5.66 11.69
N LEU A 21 -20.04 -6.19 12.91
CA LEU A 21 -19.83 -7.61 13.19
C LEU A 21 -20.89 -8.50 12.53
N GLU A 22 -22.13 -8.06 12.50
CA GLU A 22 -23.21 -8.78 11.80
C GLU A 22 -22.96 -8.89 10.29
N ILE A 23 -22.48 -7.81 9.65
CA ILE A 23 -22.07 -7.80 8.24
C ILE A 23 -20.92 -8.80 8.01
N PHE A 24 -19.88 -8.79 8.87
CA PHE A 24 -18.78 -9.74 8.77
C PHE A 24 -19.25 -11.21 8.76
N ALA A 25 -20.21 -11.53 9.63
CA ALA A 25 -20.78 -12.88 9.73
C ALA A 25 -21.69 -13.21 8.53
N LYS A 26 -22.64 -12.30 8.22
CA LYS A 26 -23.64 -12.47 7.15
C LYS A 26 -23.00 -12.61 5.78
N ASP A 27 -22.08 -11.72 5.45
CA ASP A 27 -21.43 -11.65 4.14
C ASP A 27 -20.19 -12.54 4.05
N LYS A 28 -19.90 -13.30 5.13
CA LYS A 28 -18.76 -14.22 5.21
C LYS A 28 -17.43 -13.54 4.79
N VAL A 29 -17.24 -12.30 5.23
CA VAL A 29 -16.14 -11.43 4.77
C VAL A 29 -14.78 -12.14 4.86
N ILE A 30 -14.48 -12.79 5.98
CA ILE A 30 -13.19 -13.49 6.18
C ILE A 30 -13.03 -14.67 5.22
N ALA A 31 -14.09 -15.44 4.98
CA ALA A 31 -14.07 -16.57 4.05
C ALA A 31 -13.91 -16.11 2.58
N GLY A 32 -14.28 -14.89 2.28
CA GLY A 32 -14.15 -14.27 0.95
C GLY A 32 -12.78 -13.65 0.67
N LEU A 33 -11.82 -13.64 1.62
CA LEU A 33 -10.51 -13.02 1.44
C LEU A 33 -9.52 -13.82 0.56
N PRO A 34 -9.47 -15.16 0.58
CA PRO A 34 -8.46 -15.92 -0.15
C PRO A 34 -8.26 -15.52 -1.62
N PRO A 35 -9.31 -15.37 -2.47
CA PRO A 35 -9.12 -14.95 -3.85
C PRO A 35 -8.55 -13.54 -3.98
N LYS A 36 -8.87 -12.63 -3.06
CA LYS A 36 -8.34 -11.27 -3.01
C LYS A 36 -6.86 -11.27 -2.61
N MET A 37 -6.51 -12.10 -1.64
CA MET A 37 -5.13 -12.29 -1.19
C MET A 37 -4.25 -12.86 -2.30
N ALA A 38 -4.76 -13.79 -3.11
CA ALA A 38 -4.03 -14.36 -4.24
C ALA A 38 -3.70 -13.31 -5.31
N VAL A 39 -4.57 -12.32 -5.55
CA VAL A 39 -4.28 -11.19 -6.44
C VAL A 39 -3.11 -10.37 -5.89
N ILE A 40 -3.11 -10.06 -4.59
CA ILE A 40 -2.03 -9.31 -3.96
C ILE A 40 -0.71 -10.10 -4.06
N GLU A 41 -0.73 -11.40 -3.74
CA GLU A 41 0.44 -12.28 -3.79
C GLU A 41 1.10 -12.26 -5.17
N LYS A 42 0.31 -12.44 -6.24
CA LYS A 42 0.78 -12.36 -7.62
C LYS A 42 1.52 -11.05 -7.92
N TYR A 43 1.01 -9.92 -7.41
CA TYR A 43 1.67 -8.63 -7.60
C TYR A 43 2.90 -8.47 -6.72
N MET A 44 2.90 -8.99 -5.49
CA MET A 44 4.10 -8.96 -4.64
C MET A 44 5.24 -9.76 -5.26
N GLU A 45 4.97 -10.92 -5.86
CA GLU A 45 5.97 -11.67 -6.62
C GLU A 45 6.50 -10.87 -7.83
N LYS A 46 5.63 -10.16 -8.54
CA LYS A 46 6.00 -9.31 -9.67
C LYS A 46 6.86 -8.13 -9.22
N PHE A 47 6.44 -7.42 -8.18
CA PHE A 47 7.16 -6.28 -7.63
C PHE A 47 8.53 -6.66 -7.06
N GLY A 48 8.64 -7.81 -6.41
CA GLY A 48 9.92 -8.32 -5.89
C GLY A 48 10.99 -8.55 -6.97
N LYS A 49 10.58 -8.66 -8.24
CA LYS A 49 11.51 -8.77 -9.39
C LYS A 49 11.97 -7.43 -9.94
N MET A 50 11.31 -6.31 -9.56
CA MET A 50 11.70 -4.98 -10.01
C MET A 50 13.07 -4.57 -9.46
N GLN A 51 13.79 -3.75 -10.22
CA GLN A 51 15.18 -3.38 -9.93
C GLN A 51 15.37 -2.73 -8.56
N TYR A 52 14.48 -1.84 -8.16
CA TYR A 52 14.59 -1.04 -6.94
C TYR A 52 13.68 -1.53 -5.80
N VAL A 53 13.16 -2.74 -5.90
CA VAL A 53 12.39 -3.38 -4.83
C VAL A 53 13.28 -4.38 -4.11
N GLY A 54 13.64 -4.07 -2.87
CA GLY A 54 14.48 -4.92 -2.03
C GLY A 54 13.67 -6.05 -1.37
N ASN A 55 12.42 -5.77 -1.01
CA ASN A 55 11.52 -6.75 -0.42
C ASN A 55 10.06 -6.41 -0.75
N ALA A 56 9.28 -7.42 -1.13
CA ALA A 56 7.84 -7.33 -1.27
C ALA A 56 7.22 -8.44 -0.42
N ARG A 57 6.45 -8.07 0.59
CA ARG A 57 5.90 -8.99 1.60
C ARG A 57 4.42 -8.77 1.80
N GLN A 58 3.72 -9.83 2.17
CA GLN A 58 2.27 -9.82 2.39
C GLN A 58 1.92 -10.57 3.68
N CYS A 59 0.91 -10.06 4.37
CA CYS A 59 0.21 -10.77 5.43
C CYS A 59 -1.29 -10.51 5.27
N GLY A 60 -2.03 -11.50 4.77
CA GLY A 60 -3.45 -11.34 4.46
C GLY A 60 -3.69 -10.25 3.41
N MET A 61 -4.48 -9.25 3.75
CA MET A 61 -4.81 -8.10 2.89
C MET A 61 -3.82 -6.93 3.03
N LEU A 62 -2.80 -7.06 3.86
CA LEU A 62 -1.77 -6.06 4.06
C LEU A 62 -0.50 -6.46 3.30
N ALA A 63 0.03 -5.55 2.49
CA ALA A 63 1.30 -5.74 1.81
C ALA A 63 2.23 -4.53 2.01
N GLY A 64 3.53 -4.80 1.97
CA GLY A 64 4.58 -3.80 2.06
C GLY A 64 5.61 -4.00 0.96
N ILE A 65 5.92 -2.94 0.22
CA ILE A 65 6.92 -2.93 -0.84
C ILE A 65 8.06 -2.02 -0.37
N GLU A 66 9.18 -2.63 -0.02
CA GLU A 66 10.37 -1.96 0.49
C GLU A 66 11.30 -1.61 -0.67
N LEU A 67 11.63 -0.33 -0.78
CA LEU A 67 12.46 0.18 -1.86
C LEU A 67 13.93 0.20 -1.43
N MET A 68 14.82 -0.14 -2.37
CA MET A 68 16.27 -0.10 -2.19
C MET A 68 16.93 0.40 -3.46
N ARG A 69 17.97 1.23 -3.31
CA ARG A 69 18.79 1.68 -4.43
C ARG A 69 19.57 0.52 -5.04
N ASP A 70 20.10 -0.34 -4.18
CA ASP A 70 20.85 -1.55 -4.56
C ASP A 70 20.38 -2.70 -3.67
N LYS A 71 19.58 -3.60 -4.24
CA LYS A 71 19.02 -4.72 -3.49
C LYS A 71 20.03 -5.84 -3.21
N GLU A 72 21.08 -5.96 -4.04
CA GLU A 72 22.11 -6.98 -3.87
C GLU A 72 23.01 -6.66 -2.68
N ASN A 73 23.42 -5.39 -2.57
CA ASN A 73 24.26 -4.90 -1.48
C ASN A 73 23.44 -4.35 -0.30
N LYS A 74 22.12 -4.40 -0.36
CA LYS A 74 21.18 -3.89 0.66
C LYS A 74 21.40 -2.41 0.98
N ILE A 75 21.66 -1.59 -0.05
CA ILE A 75 21.87 -0.17 0.10
C ILE A 75 20.53 0.55 -0.08
N PRO A 76 20.02 1.26 0.94
CA PRO A 76 18.78 2.03 0.82
C PRO A 76 18.96 3.25 -0.09
N PHE A 77 17.85 3.86 -0.49
CA PHE A 77 17.89 5.20 -1.06
C PHE A 77 18.29 6.23 0.00
N ASP A 78 18.82 7.37 -0.45
CA ASP A 78 19.00 8.53 0.43
C ASP A 78 17.61 8.98 0.92
N PRO A 79 17.35 9.01 2.24
CA PRO A 79 16.05 9.41 2.79
C PRO A 79 15.61 10.81 2.35
N ALA A 80 16.55 11.70 2.03
CA ALA A 80 16.25 13.06 1.55
C ALA A 80 15.53 13.07 0.19
N LEU A 81 15.67 12.00 -0.62
CA LEU A 81 15.05 11.91 -1.95
C LEU A 81 13.56 11.56 -1.88
N LEU A 82 13.06 11.06 -0.76
CA LEU A 82 11.66 10.70 -0.52
C LEU A 82 11.03 9.82 -1.63
N ILE A 83 11.79 8.87 -2.19
CA ILE A 83 11.40 8.06 -3.36
C ILE A 83 10.04 7.36 -3.15
N ALA A 84 9.84 6.70 -2.02
CA ALA A 84 8.58 6.04 -1.73
C ALA A 84 7.40 7.03 -1.64
N GLY A 85 7.64 8.20 -1.06
CA GLY A 85 6.66 9.30 -1.02
C GLY A 85 6.31 9.79 -2.43
N GLY A 86 7.32 9.97 -3.26
CA GLY A 86 7.17 10.37 -4.66
C GLY A 86 6.35 9.37 -5.48
N ILE A 87 6.58 8.07 -5.30
CA ILE A 87 5.75 7.03 -5.93
C ILE A 87 4.30 7.14 -5.45
N CYS A 88 4.07 7.31 -4.14
CA CYS A 88 2.72 7.45 -3.58
C CYS A 88 2.00 8.70 -4.12
N GLN A 89 2.71 9.80 -4.32
CA GLN A 89 2.17 11.01 -4.94
C GLN A 89 1.88 10.80 -6.44
N ASN A 90 2.83 10.21 -7.17
CA ASN A 90 2.66 9.92 -8.59
C ASN A 90 1.48 8.97 -8.86
N ALA A 91 1.18 8.05 -7.94
CA ALA A 91 0.03 7.14 -8.04
C ALA A 91 -1.32 7.87 -8.12
N ARG A 92 -1.41 9.10 -7.60
CA ARG A 92 -2.62 9.93 -7.68
C ARG A 92 -3.00 10.30 -9.10
N LYS A 93 -2.04 10.43 -10.01
CA LYS A 93 -2.29 10.64 -11.45
C LYS A 93 -3.12 9.51 -12.06
N TYR A 94 -2.98 8.33 -11.51
CA TYR A 94 -3.71 7.12 -11.91
C TYR A 94 -4.98 6.88 -11.10
N GLY A 95 -5.31 7.76 -10.12
CA GLY A 95 -6.49 7.66 -9.27
C GLY A 95 -6.28 6.86 -7.98
N LEU A 96 -5.05 6.47 -7.64
CA LEU A 96 -4.74 5.69 -6.46
C LEU A 96 -4.14 6.55 -5.34
N ILE A 97 -4.73 6.45 -4.14
CA ILE A 97 -4.19 7.04 -2.91
C ILE A 97 -3.61 5.91 -2.05
N VAL A 98 -2.30 5.91 -1.93
CA VAL A 98 -1.55 5.04 -1.02
C VAL A 98 -0.58 5.87 -0.19
N ARG A 99 0.00 5.27 0.83
CA ARG A 99 0.99 5.92 1.70
C ARG A 99 2.23 5.06 1.85
N ASN A 100 3.30 5.69 2.30
CA ASN A 100 4.53 5.03 2.70
C ASN A 100 4.84 5.24 4.19
N ILE A 101 5.72 4.40 4.72
CA ILE A 101 6.40 4.56 6.01
C ILE A 101 7.89 4.39 5.73
N GLY A 102 8.64 5.50 5.79
CA GLY A 102 10.02 5.50 5.27
C GLY A 102 10.06 5.06 3.81
N ASP A 103 10.90 4.10 3.49
CA ASP A 103 11.04 3.54 2.15
C ASP A 103 10.11 2.36 1.85
N VAL A 104 9.09 2.13 2.68
CA VAL A 104 8.11 1.06 2.48
C VAL A 104 6.78 1.64 2.03
N ILE A 105 6.34 1.29 0.82
CA ILE A 105 4.98 1.58 0.34
C ILE A 105 4.03 0.57 0.99
N ILE A 106 2.95 1.07 1.60
CA ILE A 106 1.95 0.25 2.28
C ILE A 106 0.72 0.11 1.38
N PHE A 107 0.37 -1.12 1.04
CA PHE A 107 -0.86 -1.44 0.35
C PHE A 107 -1.81 -2.19 1.30
N MET A 108 -2.92 -1.55 1.63
CA MET A 108 -3.93 -2.07 2.55
C MET A 108 -5.32 -1.67 2.04
N PRO A 109 -5.87 -2.40 1.06
CA PRO A 109 -7.18 -2.10 0.50
C PRO A 109 -8.30 -2.43 1.50
N PRO A 110 -9.47 -1.77 1.40
CA PRO A 110 -10.65 -2.14 2.18
C PRO A 110 -11.02 -3.61 1.95
N LEU A 111 -11.45 -4.32 2.99
CA LEU A 111 -11.88 -5.72 2.88
C LEU A 111 -13.10 -5.89 1.97
N ALA A 112 -13.91 -4.82 1.79
CA ALA A 112 -15.05 -4.79 0.90
C ALA A 112 -14.68 -4.72 -0.59
N SER A 113 -13.42 -4.38 -0.93
CA SER A 113 -12.99 -4.32 -2.33
C SER A 113 -13.11 -5.68 -3.01
N THR A 114 -13.48 -5.68 -4.30
CA THR A 114 -13.47 -6.91 -5.10
C THR A 114 -12.05 -7.28 -5.55
N ALA A 115 -11.85 -8.50 -6.04
CA ALA A 115 -10.55 -8.92 -6.58
C ALA A 115 -10.13 -8.06 -7.78
N GLU A 116 -11.08 -7.70 -8.63
CA GLU A 116 -10.87 -6.83 -9.80
C GLU A 116 -10.45 -5.42 -9.40
N GLN A 117 -11.08 -4.84 -8.37
CA GLN A 117 -10.70 -3.54 -7.84
C GLN A 117 -9.30 -3.56 -7.23
N ILE A 118 -8.93 -4.65 -6.56
CA ILE A 118 -7.58 -4.82 -6.01
C ILE A 118 -6.55 -4.93 -7.15
N GLU A 119 -6.86 -5.68 -8.20
CA GLU A 119 -5.99 -5.79 -9.38
C GLU A 119 -5.82 -4.43 -10.08
N GLU A 120 -6.91 -3.65 -10.21
CA GLU A 120 -6.86 -2.29 -10.76
C GLU A 120 -5.96 -1.38 -9.92
N MET A 121 -6.14 -1.35 -8.58
CA MET A 121 -5.30 -0.57 -7.68
C MET A 121 -3.82 -0.95 -7.78
N LEU A 122 -3.50 -2.23 -7.82
CA LEU A 122 -2.12 -2.72 -7.94
C LEU A 122 -1.51 -2.41 -9.32
N SER A 123 -2.32 -2.44 -10.39
CA SER A 123 -1.90 -1.99 -11.72
C SER A 123 -1.56 -0.49 -11.76
N MET A 124 -2.35 0.35 -11.07
CA MET A 124 -2.06 1.78 -10.93
C MET A 124 -0.76 2.01 -10.16
N LEU A 125 -0.54 1.27 -9.08
CA LEU A 125 0.70 1.34 -8.30
C LEU A 125 1.91 0.91 -9.15
N GLU A 126 1.76 -0.17 -9.92
CA GLU A 126 2.80 -0.64 -10.83
C GLU A 126 3.23 0.44 -11.83
N LYS A 127 2.26 1.09 -12.48
CA LYS A 127 2.54 2.18 -13.43
C LYS A 127 3.29 3.32 -12.77
N SER A 128 2.88 3.69 -11.55
CA SER A 128 3.54 4.73 -10.78
C SER A 128 4.99 4.36 -10.42
N MET A 129 5.22 3.13 -9.98
CA MET A 129 6.56 2.63 -9.66
C MET A 129 7.44 2.59 -10.90
N ALA A 130 6.94 2.06 -12.02
CA ALA A 130 7.68 1.97 -13.26
C ALA A 130 8.14 3.34 -13.77
N GLU A 131 7.24 4.34 -13.78
CA GLU A 131 7.56 5.71 -14.20
C GLU A 131 8.66 6.35 -13.35
N VAL A 132 8.60 6.17 -12.03
CA VAL A 132 9.63 6.73 -11.13
C VAL A 132 10.95 5.97 -11.26
N PHE A 133 10.91 4.65 -11.40
CA PHE A 133 12.12 3.83 -11.58
C PHE A 133 12.83 4.13 -12.90
N GLU A 134 12.09 4.40 -13.96
CA GLU A 134 12.63 4.82 -15.25
C GLU A 134 13.39 6.15 -15.13
N LYS A 135 12.83 7.13 -14.43
CA LYS A 135 13.49 8.41 -14.14
C LYS A 135 14.77 8.25 -13.31
N ILE A 136 14.79 7.31 -12.36
CA ILE A 136 15.98 7.01 -11.58
C ILE A 136 17.06 6.38 -12.46
N ALA A 137 16.67 5.46 -13.34
CA ALA A 137 17.58 4.71 -14.20
C ALA A 137 18.23 5.59 -15.27
N ASP A 138 17.52 6.58 -15.83
CA ASP A 138 18.04 7.50 -16.83
C ASP A 138 18.87 8.64 -16.24
N GLY A 139 19.04 8.67 -14.91
CA GLY A 139 19.83 9.68 -14.20
C GLY A 139 19.10 11.03 -14.06
N SER A 140 17.83 11.10 -14.34
CA SER A 140 17.03 12.30 -14.08
C SER A 140 17.03 12.62 -12.60
N LYS A 141 17.11 13.91 -12.29
CA LYS A 141 17.05 14.35 -10.89
C LYS A 141 15.65 14.08 -10.34
N VAL A 142 15.54 13.06 -9.51
CA VAL A 142 14.30 12.69 -8.82
C VAL A 142 14.36 13.31 -7.43
N ASP A 143 13.59 14.36 -7.22
CA ASP A 143 13.49 15.06 -5.95
C ASP A 143 12.01 15.31 -5.66
N PHE A 144 11.50 14.68 -4.62
CA PHE A 144 10.11 14.82 -4.17
C PHE A 144 10.02 15.60 -2.85
N SER A 145 11.05 16.36 -2.49
CA SER A 145 11.07 17.15 -1.26
C SER A 145 10.11 18.35 -1.30
N ASP A 146 9.68 18.77 -2.50
CA ASP A 146 8.66 19.81 -2.65
C ASP A 146 7.25 19.19 -2.63
N PRO A 147 6.46 19.37 -1.55
CA PRO A 147 5.10 18.85 -1.46
C PRO A 147 4.12 19.52 -2.42
N CYS A 148 4.50 20.62 -3.08
CA CYS A 148 3.68 21.38 -4.01
C CYS A 148 4.03 21.12 -5.50
N ALA A 149 4.96 20.23 -5.78
CA ALA A 149 5.41 19.94 -7.15
C ALA A 149 4.43 19.08 -7.99
N PHE A 150 3.13 19.02 -7.60
CA PHE A 150 2.08 18.23 -8.27
C PHE A 150 0.81 19.01 -8.52
#